data_6c5a8f722b5bceaa67496cb74bf9d20d
#
_entry.id   6c5a8f722b5bceaa67496cb74bf9d20d
#
_cell.length_a   1.000
_cell.length_b   1.000
_cell.length_c   1.000
_cell.angle_alpha   90.00
_cell.angle_beta   90.00
_cell.angle_gamma   90.00
#
_symmetry.space_group_name_H-M   'P 1'
#
loop_
_entity.id
_entity.type
_entity.pdbx_description
1 polymer ?
#
loop_
_entity_poly.entity_id
_entity_poly.type
_entity_poly.pdbx_seq_one_letter_code
_entity_poly.pdbx_strand_id
1 'polypeptide(L)'
;MVPHLVTALTGPINELEQRILDSMPAIERWFRLEWMEHTPPFYTSVDIRNAGFKLAPVDTNLYPGGWNNLTPEMLPLAVQAAQAAIEKICPEAKNLLIIPENHTRNTFYLTNVAQLQRIFHMAGLNVRLGSINPEIKEATTIELPNGESVTLEPVVRSQHRLGLKDFDPCTILLNNDLSAGAPGILEELHEQFLLPPLHAGWSVRRKTKHFQSYEEVAKRFG
;
A
#
# COMPACT_ATOMS: atom_id res chain seq x y z
N MET A 1 4.97 12.68 22.13
CA MET A 1 6.28 12.13 22.49
C MET A 1 6.53 10.95 21.56
N VAL A 2 7.63 10.91 20.83
CA VAL A 2 7.94 9.72 20.00
C VAL A 2 8.19 8.56 20.95
N PRO A 3 7.57 7.39 20.76
CA PRO A 3 7.77 6.24 21.61
C PRO A 3 9.27 5.95 21.75
N HIS A 4 9.76 5.87 22.93
CA HIS A 4 11.13 5.50 23.23
C HIS A 4 11.19 3.97 23.18
N LEU A 5 11.61 3.41 22.07
CA LEU A 5 12.04 2.03 22.06
C LEU A 5 13.19 1.91 23.04
N VAL A 6 12.97 1.09 24.05
CA VAL A 6 13.87 0.90 25.18
C VAL A 6 15.28 0.54 24.68
N THR A 7 16.26 0.93 25.42
CA THR A 7 17.72 0.79 25.30
C THR A 7 18.29 -0.47 24.63
N ALA A 8 17.52 -1.54 24.48
CA ALA A 8 17.94 -2.74 23.74
C ALA A 8 18.19 -2.52 22.23
N LEU A 9 17.63 -1.45 21.65
CA LEU A 9 17.76 -1.11 20.23
C LEU A 9 18.63 0.13 20.00
N THR A 10 19.50 0.46 20.94
CA THR A 10 20.46 1.56 20.81
C THR A 10 21.89 0.99 20.76
N GLY A 11 22.71 1.48 19.84
CA GLY A 11 24.08 1.06 19.65
C GLY A 11 24.55 1.37 18.23
N PRO A 12 25.79 1.04 17.87
CA PRO A 12 26.25 1.07 16.50
C PRO A 12 25.32 0.25 15.61
N ILE A 13 25.00 0.77 14.42
CA ILE A 13 24.01 0.14 13.54
C ILE A 13 24.31 -1.32 13.22
N ASN A 14 25.60 -1.65 13.08
CA ASN A 14 26.03 -3.02 12.80
C ASN A 14 25.74 -3.99 13.96
N GLU A 15 25.84 -3.52 15.21
CA GLU A 15 25.46 -4.33 16.38
C GLU A 15 23.97 -4.53 16.48
N LEU A 16 23.20 -3.49 16.13
CA LEU A 16 21.74 -3.57 16.06
C LEU A 16 21.30 -4.57 14.99
N GLU A 17 21.89 -4.47 13.79
CA GLU A 17 21.60 -5.38 12.69
C GLU A 17 21.91 -6.83 13.09
N GLN A 18 23.09 -7.07 13.70
CA GLN A 18 23.47 -8.41 14.16
C GLN A 18 22.47 -8.95 15.19
N ARG A 19 22.04 -8.15 16.16
CA ARG A 19 21.01 -8.55 17.12
C ARG A 19 19.69 -8.94 16.47
N ILE A 20 19.26 -8.18 15.47
CA ILE A 20 18.04 -8.50 14.71
C ILE A 20 18.21 -9.85 14.01
N LEU A 21 19.34 -10.06 13.32
CA LEU A 21 19.62 -11.31 12.61
C LEU A 21 19.68 -12.51 13.57
N ASP A 22 20.35 -12.38 14.69
CA ASP A 22 20.46 -13.43 15.72
C ASP A 22 19.09 -13.77 16.34
N SER A 23 18.18 -12.78 16.39
CA SER A 23 16.85 -12.92 16.97
C SER A 23 15.77 -13.26 15.95
N MET A 24 16.09 -13.36 14.65
CA MET A 24 15.12 -13.57 13.57
C MET A 24 14.13 -14.72 13.84
N PRO A 25 14.52 -15.91 14.32
CA PRO A 25 13.55 -16.97 14.58
C PRO A 25 12.50 -16.61 15.63
N ALA A 26 12.90 -15.86 16.67
CA ALA A 26 11.99 -15.39 17.71
C ALA A 26 11.07 -14.27 17.17
N ILE A 27 11.62 -13.35 16.40
CA ILE A 27 10.88 -12.25 15.74
C ILE A 27 9.83 -12.83 14.79
N GLU A 28 10.18 -13.74 13.92
CA GLU A 28 9.27 -14.38 12.98
C GLU A 28 8.17 -15.17 13.69
N ARG A 29 8.51 -15.86 14.78
CA ARG A 29 7.51 -16.57 15.60
C ARG A 29 6.52 -15.58 16.21
N TRP A 30 7.00 -14.48 16.77
CA TRP A 30 6.16 -13.44 17.35
C TRP A 30 5.19 -12.86 16.33
N PHE A 31 5.67 -12.48 15.13
CA PHE A 31 4.82 -11.96 14.07
C PHE A 31 3.80 -12.99 13.59
N ARG A 32 4.16 -14.27 13.48
CA ARG A 32 3.18 -15.32 13.11
C ARG A 32 2.03 -15.40 14.12
N LEU A 33 2.30 -15.28 15.41
CA LEU A 33 1.25 -15.26 16.43
C LEU A 33 0.36 -14.02 16.31
N GLU A 34 0.96 -12.84 16.12
CA GLU A 34 0.18 -11.61 15.90
C GLU A 34 -0.71 -11.71 14.64
N TRP A 35 -0.21 -12.31 13.56
CA TRP A 35 -1.00 -12.48 12.32
C TRP A 35 -2.10 -13.54 12.42
N MET A 36 -2.07 -14.41 13.40
CA MET A 36 -3.19 -15.30 13.72
C MET A 36 -4.35 -14.53 14.38
N GLU A 37 -4.03 -13.48 15.14
CA GLU A 37 -5.02 -12.65 15.83
C GLU A 37 -5.45 -11.42 15.01
N HIS A 38 -4.58 -10.94 14.12
CA HIS A 38 -4.77 -9.71 13.36
C HIS A 38 -4.56 -9.95 11.87
N THR A 39 -5.49 -9.47 11.05
CA THR A 39 -5.31 -9.49 9.60
C THR A 39 -4.39 -8.35 9.18
N PRO A 40 -3.22 -8.63 8.57
CA PRO A 40 -2.35 -7.57 8.06
C PRO A 40 -3.05 -6.77 6.95
N PRO A 41 -2.71 -5.49 6.77
CA PRO A 41 -3.20 -4.71 5.65
C PRO A 41 -2.71 -5.33 4.34
N PHE A 42 -3.44 -5.07 3.25
CA PHE A 42 -3.11 -5.61 1.92
C PHE A 42 -1.67 -5.27 1.50
N TYR A 43 -1.27 -4.02 1.73
CA TYR A 43 0.09 -3.53 1.54
C TYR A 43 0.36 -2.35 2.47
N THR A 44 1.62 -2.08 2.74
CA THR A 44 2.03 -0.98 3.61
C THR A 44 3.49 -0.60 3.38
N SER A 45 3.84 0.61 3.75
CA SER A 45 5.23 1.06 3.86
C SER A 45 5.50 1.65 5.23
N VAL A 46 6.75 1.64 5.64
CA VAL A 46 7.21 2.25 6.89
C VAL A 46 8.44 3.10 6.60
N ASP A 47 8.38 4.37 6.96
CA ASP A 47 9.54 5.24 6.94
C ASP A 47 10.37 5.04 8.20
N ILE A 48 11.65 4.72 8.02
CA ILE A 48 12.60 4.50 9.12
C ILE A 48 13.61 5.64 9.14
N ARG A 49 13.76 6.27 10.29
CA ARG A 49 14.84 7.22 10.57
C ARG A 49 16.03 6.50 11.15
N ASN A 50 17.16 6.65 10.48
CA ASN A 50 18.44 6.09 10.88
C ASN A 50 19.39 7.20 11.32
N ALA A 51 19.80 7.20 12.59
CA ALA A 51 20.75 8.14 13.17
C ALA A 51 22.16 7.55 13.34
N GLY A 52 22.43 6.36 12.79
CA GLY A 52 23.69 5.65 12.93
C GLY A 52 23.81 4.81 14.21
N PHE A 53 23.15 5.21 15.28
CA PHE A 53 23.13 4.52 16.58
C PHE A 53 21.72 4.17 17.05
N LYS A 54 20.69 4.62 16.31
CA LYS A 54 19.27 4.40 16.62
C LYS A 54 18.46 4.35 15.34
N LEU A 55 17.56 3.38 15.27
CA LEU A 55 16.50 3.29 14.26
C LEU A 55 15.16 3.63 14.91
N ALA A 56 14.30 4.35 14.20
CA ALA A 56 12.94 4.64 14.65
C ALA A 56 11.98 4.64 13.47
N PRO A 57 10.87 3.87 13.52
CA PRO A 57 9.78 4.03 12.59
C PRO A 57 9.08 5.37 12.85
N VAL A 58 8.85 6.16 11.84
CA VAL A 58 8.28 7.51 11.97
C VAL A 58 6.98 7.69 11.20
N ASP A 59 6.76 6.89 10.20
CA ASP A 59 5.53 6.93 9.41
C ASP A 59 5.20 5.55 8.86
N THR A 60 3.95 5.12 9.06
CA THR A 60 3.40 3.93 8.44
C THR A 60 2.29 4.35 7.50
N ASN A 61 2.40 4.00 6.25
CA ASN A 61 1.45 4.36 5.22
C ASN A 61 0.72 3.10 4.71
N LEU A 62 -0.62 3.14 4.69
CA LEU A 62 -1.47 2.10 4.12
C LEU A 62 -1.74 2.28 2.62
N TYR A 63 -1.20 3.35 2.04
CA TYR A 63 -1.22 3.66 0.60
C TYR A 63 0.22 3.87 0.11
N PRO A 64 1.05 2.82 0.11
CA PRO A 64 2.48 2.96 -0.09
C PRO A 64 2.82 3.46 -1.49
N GLY A 65 3.80 4.36 -1.52
CA GLY A 65 4.49 4.79 -2.73
C GLY A 65 5.88 4.17 -2.84
N GLY A 66 6.64 4.59 -3.88
CA GLY A 66 8.03 4.17 -4.04
C GLY A 66 8.22 2.78 -4.65
N TRP A 67 7.19 2.18 -5.26
CA TRP A 67 7.29 0.89 -5.94
C TRP A 67 8.33 0.89 -7.08
N ASN A 68 8.57 2.04 -7.70
CA ASN A 68 9.61 2.25 -8.70
C ASN A 68 11.04 2.20 -8.13
N ASN A 69 11.21 2.17 -6.81
CA ASN A 69 12.51 2.04 -6.14
C ASN A 69 12.88 0.57 -5.85
N LEU A 70 12.00 -0.38 -6.14
CA LEU A 70 12.30 -1.80 -6.01
C LEU A 70 13.43 -2.18 -6.96
N THR A 71 14.42 -2.91 -6.43
CA THR A 71 15.49 -3.46 -7.27
C THR A 71 14.99 -4.62 -8.12
N PRO A 72 15.69 -4.97 -9.21
CA PRO A 72 15.32 -6.13 -10.04
C PRO A 72 15.20 -7.43 -9.22
N GLU A 73 16.02 -7.61 -8.19
CA GLU A 73 16.00 -8.79 -7.32
C GLU A 73 14.76 -8.86 -6.42
N MET A 74 14.21 -7.70 -6.05
CA MET A 74 13.00 -7.59 -5.22
C MET A 74 11.71 -7.80 -6.02
N LEU A 75 11.76 -7.56 -7.32
CA LEU A 75 10.56 -7.62 -8.17
C LEU A 75 9.87 -8.99 -8.15
N PRO A 76 10.56 -10.14 -8.28
CA PRO A 76 9.92 -11.45 -8.18
C PRO A 76 9.23 -11.69 -6.83
N LEU A 77 9.83 -11.22 -5.73
CA LEU A 77 9.23 -11.31 -4.39
C LEU A 77 7.95 -10.47 -4.28
N ALA A 78 7.96 -9.25 -4.85
CA ALA A 78 6.78 -8.40 -4.90
C ALA A 78 5.64 -9.06 -5.70
N VAL A 79 5.95 -9.70 -6.83
CA VAL A 79 4.98 -10.44 -7.64
C VAL A 79 4.38 -11.62 -6.87
N GLN A 80 5.20 -12.42 -6.19
CA GLN A 80 4.72 -13.53 -5.37
C GLN A 80 3.84 -13.05 -4.22
N ALA A 81 4.23 -11.97 -3.55
CA ALA A 81 3.43 -11.36 -2.50
C ALA A 81 2.08 -10.85 -3.01
N ALA A 82 2.06 -10.22 -4.19
CA ALA A 82 0.84 -9.77 -4.84
C ALA A 82 -0.10 -10.93 -5.18
N GLN A 83 0.42 -12.03 -5.74
CA GLN A 83 -0.36 -13.25 -6.01
C GLN A 83 -0.99 -13.79 -4.73
N ALA A 84 -0.19 -14.01 -3.68
CA ALA A 84 -0.68 -14.55 -2.42
C ALA A 84 -1.72 -13.63 -1.74
N ALA A 85 -1.55 -12.32 -1.83
CA ALA A 85 -2.49 -11.36 -1.26
C ALA A 85 -3.83 -11.35 -2.00
N ILE A 86 -3.82 -11.37 -3.32
CA ILE A 86 -5.04 -11.40 -4.13
C ILE A 86 -5.75 -12.75 -3.99
N GLU A 87 -5.03 -13.86 -4.03
CA GLU A 87 -5.61 -15.20 -3.87
C GLU A 87 -6.34 -15.36 -2.53
N LYS A 88 -5.80 -14.74 -1.47
CA LYS A 88 -6.44 -14.74 -0.15
C LYS A 88 -7.75 -13.95 -0.11
N ILE A 89 -7.89 -12.90 -0.90
CA ILE A 89 -9.04 -11.97 -0.89
C ILE A 89 -10.10 -12.41 -1.89
N CYS A 90 -9.69 -12.68 -3.12
CA CYS A 90 -10.55 -13.05 -4.22
C CYS A 90 -9.82 -14.06 -5.12
N PRO A 91 -9.89 -15.39 -4.84
CA PRO A 91 -9.18 -16.42 -5.61
C PRO A 91 -9.52 -16.43 -7.10
N GLU A 92 -10.74 -16.02 -7.43
CA GLU A 92 -11.23 -15.94 -8.82
C GLU A 92 -10.93 -14.61 -9.51
N ALA A 93 -10.12 -13.74 -8.87
CA ALA A 93 -9.80 -12.42 -9.40
C ALA A 93 -9.08 -12.53 -10.75
N LYS A 94 -9.66 -11.89 -11.77
CA LYS A 94 -9.04 -11.69 -13.07
C LYS A 94 -8.73 -10.23 -13.33
N ASN A 95 -9.59 -9.34 -12.84
CA ASN A 95 -9.54 -7.91 -13.06
C ASN A 95 -9.25 -7.18 -11.75
N LEU A 96 -8.26 -6.28 -11.78
CA LEU A 96 -7.90 -5.39 -10.68
C LEU A 96 -7.98 -3.94 -11.16
N LEU A 97 -8.77 -3.11 -10.48
CA LEU A 97 -8.80 -1.67 -10.72
C LEU A 97 -7.91 -0.96 -9.70
N ILE A 98 -6.92 -0.22 -10.16
CA ILE A 98 -6.13 0.66 -9.30
C ILE A 98 -6.67 2.08 -9.43
N ILE A 99 -6.94 2.74 -8.30
CA ILE A 99 -7.33 4.15 -8.25
C ILE A 99 -6.19 4.95 -7.61
N PRO A 100 -5.39 5.65 -8.42
CA PRO A 100 -4.30 6.50 -7.94
C PRO A 100 -4.82 7.83 -7.39
N GLU A 101 -3.89 8.64 -6.85
CA GLU A 101 -4.11 10.03 -6.51
C GLU A 101 -4.55 10.85 -7.74
N ASN A 102 -5.30 11.92 -7.49
CA ASN A 102 -5.78 12.81 -8.56
C ASN A 102 -4.68 13.73 -9.15
N HIS A 103 -3.41 13.51 -8.78
CA HIS A 103 -2.28 14.34 -9.17
C HIS A 103 -1.69 13.95 -10.53
N THR A 104 -2.44 14.17 -11.61
CA THR A 104 -2.01 13.85 -12.98
C THR A 104 -0.76 14.60 -13.44
N ARG A 105 -0.38 15.70 -12.76
CA ARG A 105 0.82 16.48 -13.06
C ARG A 105 2.09 15.93 -12.40
N ASN A 106 1.97 15.06 -11.40
CA ASN A 106 3.11 14.44 -10.73
C ASN A 106 3.50 13.14 -11.43
N THR A 107 4.27 13.28 -12.51
CA THR A 107 4.71 12.13 -13.33
C THR A 107 5.65 11.18 -12.57
N PHE A 108 6.38 11.65 -11.55
CA PHE A 108 7.18 10.78 -10.68
C PHE A 108 6.28 9.85 -9.84
N TYR A 109 5.18 10.39 -9.32
CA TYR A 109 4.20 9.55 -8.64
C TYR A 109 3.55 8.54 -9.60
N LEU A 110 3.24 8.96 -10.82
CA LEU A 110 2.67 8.06 -11.84
C LEU A 110 3.66 6.95 -12.26
N THR A 111 4.97 7.18 -12.22
CA THR A 111 5.98 6.12 -12.41
C THR A 111 5.89 5.06 -11.32
N ASN A 112 5.63 5.46 -10.07
CA ASN A 112 5.32 4.52 -8.98
C ASN A 112 4.05 3.70 -9.28
N VAL A 113 2.98 4.34 -9.76
CA VAL A 113 1.72 3.67 -10.13
C VAL A 113 1.93 2.69 -11.28
N ALA A 114 2.72 3.06 -12.29
CA ALA A 114 3.07 2.19 -13.41
C ALA A 114 3.80 0.92 -12.95
N GLN A 115 4.73 1.05 -12.02
CA GLN A 115 5.43 -0.11 -11.45
C GLN A 115 4.48 -0.99 -10.62
N LEU A 116 3.57 -0.42 -9.86
CA LEU A 116 2.56 -1.16 -9.12
C LEU A 116 1.64 -1.93 -10.08
N GLN A 117 1.18 -1.28 -11.14
CA GLN A 117 0.39 -1.90 -12.21
C GLN A 117 1.14 -3.08 -12.83
N ARG A 118 2.42 -2.91 -13.14
CA ARG A 118 3.29 -3.94 -13.69
C ARG A 118 3.42 -5.16 -12.75
N ILE A 119 3.61 -4.95 -11.45
CA ILE A 119 3.68 -6.03 -10.46
C ILE A 119 2.42 -6.89 -10.52
N PHE A 120 1.25 -6.28 -10.53
CA PHE A 120 -0.01 -7.03 -10.59
C PHE A 120 -0.27 -7.67 -11.95
N HIS A 121 0.18 -7.08 -13.06
CA HIS A 121 0.17 -7.74 -14.36
C HIS A 121 1.04 -9.01 -14.36
N MET A 122 2.25 -8.91 -13.80
CA MET A 122 3.15 -10.07 -13.67
C MET A 122 2.59 -11.13 -12.71
N ALA A 123 1.74 -10.72 -11.76
CA ALA A 123 0.99 -11.62 -10.89
C ALA A 123 -0.20 -12.32 -11.59
N GLY A 124 -0.43 -12.05 -12.89
CA GLY A 124 -1.44 -12.70 -13.70
C GLY A 124 -2.79 -11.98 -13.77
N LEU A 125 -2.88 -10.74 -13.29
CA LEU A 125 -4.11 -9.98 -13.32
C LEU A 125 -4.19 -9.06 -14.54
N ASN A 126 -5.40 -8.83 -15.02
CA ASN A 126 -5.70 -7.74 -15.94
C ASN A 126 -5.93 -6.46 -15.12
N VAL A 127 -5.03 -5.50 -15.24
CA VAL A 127 -4.98 -4.32 -14.36
C VAL A 127 -5.21 -3.06 -15.17
N ARG A 128 -6.21 -2.27 -14.77
CA ARG A 128 -6.46 -0.95 -15.36
C ARG A 128 -6.44 0.14 -14.29
N LEU A 129 -6.16 1.36 -14.71
CA LEU A 129 -6.08 2.53 -13.82
C LEU A 129 -7.35 3.37 -13.97
N GLY A 130 -8.08 3.53 -12.87
CA GLY A 130 -9.27 4.34 -12.81
C GLY A 130 -9.01 5.71 -12.19
N SER A 131 -9.61 6.75 -12.72
CA SER A 131 -9.54 8.09 -12.16
C SER A 131 -10.91 8.52 -11.62
N ILE A 132 -10.91 9.02 -10.39
CA ILE A 132 -12.04 9.70 -9.76
C ILE A 132 -12.00 11.23 -9.97
N ASN A 133 -10.99 11.72 -10.71
CA ASN A 133 -10.89 13.13 -11.06
C ASN A 133 -11.97 13.49 -12.11
N PRO A 134 -12.90 14.42 -11.82
CA PRO A 134 -13.96 14.79 -12.74
C PRO A 134 -13.49 15.47 -14.03
N GLU A 135 -12.23 15.90 -14.10
CA GLU A 135 -11.62 16.45 -15.30
C GLU A 135 -11.29 15.37 -16.34
N ILE A 136 -11.09 14.12 -15.90
CA ILE A 136 -10.83 12.99 -16.80
C ILE A 136 -12.15 12.39 -17.24
N LYS A 137 -12.62 12.77 -18.45
CA LYS A 137 -13.88 12.33 -19.04
C LYS A 137 -13.73 11.18 -20.04
N GLU A 138 -12.53 10.94 -20.49
CA GLU A 138 -12.17 9.89 -21.45
C GLU A 138 -10.79 9.32 -21.10
N ALA A 139 -10.45 8.18 -21.69
CA ALA A 139 -9.15 7.55 -21.49
C ALA A 139 -8.02 8.53 -21.85
N THR A 140 -7.21 8.87 -20.86
CA THR A 140 -6.14 9.86 -20.99
C THR A 140 -4.79 9.19 -20.75
N THR A 141 -3.94 9.20 -21.77
CA THR A 141 -2.58 8.66 -21.69
C THR A 141 -1.59 9.75 -21.30
N ILE A 142 -0.77 9.46 -20.31
CA ILE A 142 0.24 10.36 -19.75
C ILE A 142 1.60 9.74 -19.92
N GLU A 143 2.51 10.45 -20.60
CA GLU A 143 3.90 10.06 -20.76
C GLU A 143 4.67 10.25 -19.43
N LEU A 144 5.51 9.27 -19.11
CA LEU A 144 6.33 9.25 -17.90
C LEU A 144 7.80 9.63 -18.21
N PRO A 145 8.55 10.12 -17.21
CA PRO A 145 9.94 10.53 -17.39
C PRO A 145 10.89 9.43 -17.88
N ASN A 146 10.54 8.17 -17.68
CA ASN A 146 11.29 6.99 -18.11
C ASN A 146 10.94 6.51 -19.53
N GLY A 147 10.08 7.24 -20.26
CA GLY A 147 9.62 6.89 -21.60
C GLY A 147 8.47 5.87 -21.66
N GLU A 148 7.99 5.40 -20.52
CA GLU A 148 6.76 4.61 -20.41
C GLU A 148 5.53 5.55 -20.42
N SER A 149 4.34 4.98 -20.46
CA SER A 149 3.10 5.73 -20.31
C SER A 149 2.09 4.99 -19.43
N VAL A 150 1.18 5.74 -18.84
CA VAL A 150 0.02 5.20 -18.14
C VAL A 150 -1.26 5.77 -18.74
N THR A 151 -2.31 4.97 -18.77
CA THR A 151 -3.64 5.43 -19.22
C THR A 151 -4.59 5.44 -18.03
N LEU A 152 -5.10 6.62 -17.70
CA LEU A 152 -6.13 6.84 -16.71
C LEU A 152 -7.50 6.87 -17.39
N GLU A 153 -8.44 6.13 -16.85
CA GLU A 153 -9.80 6.03 -17.40
C GLU A 153 -10.83 6.53 -16.38
N PRO A 154 -11.88 7.23 -16.81
CA PRO A 154 -12.92 7.67 -15.89
C PRO A 154 -13.61 6.46 -15.27
N VAL A 155 -13.77 6.45 -13.94
CA VAL A 155 -14.53 5.40 -13.27
C VAL A 155 -16.02 5.54 -13.57
N VAL A 156 -16.68 4.39 -13.68
CA VAL A 156 -18.13 4.28 -13.89
C VAL A 156 -18.73 3.55 -12.71
N ARG A 157 -19.72 4.16 -12.07
CA ARG A 157 -20.46 3.55 -10.98
C ARG A 157 -21.77 2.97 -11.47
N SER A 158 -22.06 1.73 -11.07
CA SER A 158 -23.33 1.07 -11.28
C SER A 158 -23.85 0.53 -9.95
N GLN A 159 -24.80 1.21 -9.35
CA GLN A 159 -25.34 0.89 -8.01
C GLN A 159 -24.23 0.76 -6.95
N HIS A 160 -23.94 -0.47 -6.49
CA HIS A 160 -22.96 -0.78 -5.46
C HIS A 160 -21.61 -1.29 -6.01
N ARG A 161 -21.39 -1.11 -7.32
CA ARG A 161 -20.16 -1.49 -8.02
C ARG A 161 -19.49 -0.32 -8.69
N LEU A 162 -18.17 -0.36 -8.76
CA LEU A 162 -17.34 0.60 -9.47
C LEU A 162 -16.47 -0.14 -10.47
N GLY A 163 -16.36 0.38 -11.67
CA GLY A 163 -15.50 -0.18 -12.72
C GLY A 163 -15.11 0.88 -13.73
N LEU A 164 -14.73 0.43 -14.92
CA LEU A 164 -14.51 1.29 -16.09
C LEU A 164 -15.45 0.82 -17.19
N LYS A 165 -15.51 1.56 -18.30
CA LYS A 165 -16.22 1.10 -19.48
C LYS A 165 -15.68 -0.27 -19.89
N ASP A 166 -16.54 -1.25 -19.97
CA ASP A 166 -16.22 -2.64 -20.34
C ASP A 166 -15.19 -3.34 -19.41
N PHE A 167 -15.09 -2.89 -18.15
CA PHE A 167 -14.18 -3.48 -17.17
C PHE A 167 -14.84 -3.52 -15.78
N ASP A 168 -15.10 -4.73 -15.30
CA ASP A 168 -15.69 -5.00 -13.99
C ASP A 168 -14.69 -5.73 -13.09
N PRO A 169 -14.09 -5.06 -12.10
CA PRO A 169 -13.14 -5.66 -11.17
C PRO A 169 -13.87 -6.28 -9.97
N CYS A 170 -13.35 -7.39 -9.43
CA CYS A 170 -13.78 -7.86 -8.11
C CYS A 170 -13.04 -7.12 -6.98
N THR A 171 -11.87 -6.56 -7.27
CA THR A 171 -11.02 -5.86 -6.31
C THR A 171 -10.62 -4.50 -6.84
N ILE A 172 -10.77 -3.50 -5.97
CA ILE A 172 -10.36 -2.11 -6.22
C ILE A 172 -9.25 -1.78 -5.24
N LEU A 173 -8.09 -1.43 -5.76
CA LEU A 173 -6.93 -1.05 -4.97
C LEU A 173 -6.77 0.48 -4.99
N LEU A 174 -6.90 1.08 -3.82
CA LEU A 174 -6.65 2.51 -3.65
C LEU A 174 -5.15 2.75 -3.46
N ASN A 175 -4.56 3.54 -4.32
CA ASN A 175 -3.28 4.19 -4.07
C ASN A 175 -3.49 5.71 -3.91
N ASN A 176 -4.56 6.05 -3.19
CA ASN A 176 -5.01 7.40 -2.88
C ASN A 176 -5.24 7.46 -1.37
N ASP A 177 -4.51 8.31 -0.67
CA ASP A 177 -4.48 8.34 0.79
C ASP A 177 -5.74 8.94 1.44
N LEU A 178 -6.68 9.41 0.63
CA LEU A 178 -7.95 10.01 1.05
C LEU A 178 -7.77 11.15 2.08
N SER A 179 -6.68 11.91 1.95
CA SER A 179 -6.40 13.03 2.86
C SER A 179 -7.45 14.14 2.80
N ALA A 180 -8.09 14.31 1.66
CA ALA A 180 -9.19 15.25 1.45
C ALA A 180 -10.57 14.70 1.88
N GLY A 181 -10.65 13.49 2.41
CA GLY A 181 -11.88 12.77 2.73
C GLY A 181 -12.20 11.66 1.75
N ALA A 182 -13.15 10.79 2.12
CA ALA A 182 -13.62 9.73 1.25
C ALA A 182 -14.56 10.32 0.17
N PRO A 183 -14.26 10.15 -1.13
CA PRO A 183 -15.16 10.56 -2.18
C PRO A 183 -16.43 9.69 -2.17
N GLY A 184 -17.61 10.31 -2.30
CA GLY A 184 -18.90 9.59 -2.28
C GLY A 184 -19.03 8.49 -3.36
N ILE A 185 -18.27 8.60 -4.46
CA ILE A 185 -18.24 7.57 -5.50
C ILE A 185 -17.63 6.25 -5.01
N LEU A 186 -16.85 6.27 -3.93
CA LEU A 186 -16.22 5.09 -3.32
C LEU A 186 -17.03 4.52 -2.15
N GLU A 187 -18.05 5.21 -1.69
CA GLU A 187 -18.89 4.76 -0.58
C GLU A 187 -19.89 3.68 -1.02
N GLU A 188 -20.31 2.83 -0.09
CA GLU A 188 -21.33 1.81 -0.31
C GLU A 188 -21.06 0.83 -1.47
N LEU A 189 -19.78 0.49 -1.68
CA LEU A 189 -19.38 -0.57 -2.62
C LEU A 189 -19.42 -1.92 -1.89
N HIS A 190 -20.56 -2.61 -1.91
CA HIS A 190 -20.78 -3.84 -1.13
C HIS A 190 -20.47 -5.12 -1.88
N GLU A 191 -20.32 -5.04 -3.20
CA GLU A 191 -20.13 -6.19 -4.07
C GLU A 191 -18.69 -6.35 -4.57
N GLN A 192 -17.76 -5.59 -4.00
CA GLN A 192 -16.35 -5.56 -4.40
C GLN A 192 -15.45 -5.37 -3.18
N PHE A 193 -14.22 -5.85 -3.27
CA PHE A 193 -13.21 -5.61 -2.24
C PHE A 193 -12.53 -4.27 -2.50
N LEU A 194 -12.74 -3.30 -1.61
CA LEU A 194 -12.06 -2.00 -1.63
C LEU A 194 -10.90 -2.02 -0.64
N LEU A 195 -9.69 -1.87 -1.15
CA LEU A 195 -8.43 -2.04 -0.40
C LEU A 195 -7.51 -0.83 -0.59
N PRO A 196 -6.94 -0.27 0.47
CA PRO A 196 -7.39 -0.38 1.87
C PRO A 196 -8.81 0.13 2.05
N PRO A 197 -9.50 -0.22 3.15
CA PRO A 197 -10.86 0.27 3.39
C PRO A 197 -10.87 1.79 3.62
N LEU A 198 -11.98 2.47 3.35
CA LEU A 198 -12.08 3.94 3.41
C LEU A 198 -11.69 4.53 4.76
N HIS A 199 -11.97 3.81 5.86
CA HIS A 199 -11.62 4.26 7.21
C HIS A 199 -10.10 4.23 7.50
N ALA A 200 -9.30 3.62 6.63
CA ALA A 200 -7.84 3.66 6.71
C ALA A 200 -7.23 4.97 6.17
N GLY A 201 -8.02 5.80 5.50
CA GLY A 201 -7.57 7.08 4.93
C GLY A 201 -7.09 8.08 5.98
N TRP A 202 -6.18 8.95 5.57
CA TRP A 202 -5.56 9.96 6.45
C TRP A 202 -6.53 11.01 7.00
N SER A 203 -7.68 11.20 6.38
CA SER A 203 -8.75 12.04 6.94
C SER A 203 -9.32 11.49 8.25
N VAL A 204 -9.24 10.18 8.47
CA VAL A 204 -9.75 9.46 9.66
C VAL A 204 -8.61 9.02 10.58
N ARG A 205 -7.56 8.43 10.00
CA ARG A 205 -6.41 7.88 10.71
C ARG A 205 -5.36 8.96 11.02
N ARG A 206 -5.27 9.38 12.28
CA ARG A 206 -4.32 10.42 12.70
C ARG A 206 -3.00 9.82 13.19
N LYS A 207 -1.87 10.44 12.84
CA LYS A 207 -0.51 10.04 13.29
C LYS A 207 -0.39 9.91 14.80
N THR A 208 -1.07 10.75 15.58
CA THR A 208 -1.07 10.67 17.05
C THR A 208 -1.60 9.33 17.59
N LYS A 209 -2.68 8.81 17.00
CA LYS A 209 -3.21 7.48 17.35
C LYS A 209 -2.27 6.36 16.95
N HIS A 210 -1.64 6.51 15.80
CA HIS A 210 -0.65 5.57 15.30
C HIS A 210 0.54 5.44 16.25
N PHE A 211 1.09 6.54 16.76
CA PHE A 211 2.18 6.48 17.75
C PHE A 211 1.76 5.88 19.08
N GLN A 212 0.52 6.04 19.52
CA GLN A 212 0.00 5.34 20.70
C GLN A 212 -0.01 3.82 20.51
N SER A 213 -0.51 3.34 19.38
CA SER A 213 -0.49 1.91 19.03
C SER A 213 0.94 1.37 18.93
N TYR A 214 1.88 2.14 18.41
CA TYR A 214 3.30 1.77 18.38
C TYR A 214 3.89 1.57 19.77
N GLU A 215 3.56 2.43 20.70
CA GLU A 215 4.03 2.31 22.08
C GLU A 215 3.55 1.00 22.73
N GLU A 216 2.29 0.64 22.50
CA GLU A 216 1.73 -0.62 22.98
C GLU A 216 2.41 -1.85 22.37
N VAL A 217 2.60 -1.85 21.03
CA VAL A 217 3.30 -2.92 20.33
C VAL A 217 4.75 -3.03 20.79
N ALA A 218 5.45 -1.90 20.95
CA ALA A 218 6.84 -1.90 21.42
C ALA A 218 6.98 -2.47 22.84
N LYS A 219 6.03 -2.19 23.73
CA LYS A 219 6.00 -2.77 25.10
C LYS A 219 5.76 -4.28 25.10
N ARG A 220 4.98 -4.78 24.15
CA ARG A 220 4.69 -6.22 24.03
C ARG A 220 5.84 -6.99 23.38
N PHE A 221 6.57 -6.33 22.48
CA PHE A 221 7.68 -6.95 21.74
C PHE A 221 9.00 -6.95 22.54
N GLY A 222 9.29 -5.89 23.31
CA GLY A 222 10.52 -5.72 24.12
C GLY A 222 10.38 -6.31 25.47
#